data_647133a4d90184a86bb3e75acf8ee82f
#
_entry.id   647133a4d90184a86bb3e75acf8ee82f
#
_cell.length_a   1.000
_cell.length_b   1.000
_cell.length_c   1.000
_cell.angle_alpha   90.00
_cell.angle_beta   90.00
_cell.angle_gamma   90.00
#
_symmetry.space_group_name_H-M   'P 1'
#
loop_
_entity.id
_entity.type
_entity.pdbx_description
1 polymer ?
#
loop_
_entity_poly.entity_id
_entity_poly.type
_entity_poly.pdbx_seq_one_letter_code
_entity_poly.pdbx_strand_id
1 'polypeptide(L)'
;MPEDFWNSEGYATKQEWSCYIALTLYAWHQQGNDIKTQCVHTFSKRSLGSALRLLTYKSNDSNAEERVLKKMQILITSNDMDEFAYHLKNIITLLRSEAISLNYAELAEDVYAFQFEESKKRVSLKWGQDFYRENKEDNKDE
;
A
#
# COMPACT_ATOMS: atom_id res chain seq x y z
N MET A 1 -6.84 16.58 5.39
CA MET A 1 -7.66 16.51 4.18
C MET A 1 -8.40 17.82 3.98
N PRO A 2 -8.37 18.41 2.79
CA PRO A 2 -9.07 19.67 2.56
C PRO A 2 -10.58 19.55 2.81
N GLU A 3 -11.17 20.59 3.38
CA GLU A 3 -12.59 20.56 3.71
C GLU A 3 -13.49 20.43 2.48
N ASP A 4 -13.09 21.02 1.36
CA ASP A 4 -13.86 20.96 0.12
C ASP A 4 -13.81 19.58 -0.54
N PHE A 5 -12.97 18.69 -0.07
CA PHE A 5 -12.96 17.30 -0.53
C PHE A 5 -14.16 16.53 0.01
N TRP A 6 -14.78 17.01 1.09
CA TRP A 6 -15.89 16.34 1.73
C TRP A 6 -17.19 16.59 0.96
N ASN A 7 -18.12 15.65 1.09
CA ASN A 7 -19.43 15.81 0.48
C ASN A 7 -20.24 16.94 1.15
N SER A 8 -21.47 17.18 0.70
CA SER A 8 -22.31 18.26 1.20
C SER A 8 -22.58 18.20 2.71
N GLU A 9 -22.34 17.05 3.33
CA GLU A 9 -22.52 16.85 4.76
C GLU A 9 -21.19 16.91 5.53
N GLY A 10 -20.11 17.24 4.83
CA GLY A 10 -18.78 17.31 5.44
C GLY A 10 -18.03 15.99 5.44
N TYR A 11 -18.50 14.99 4.71
CA TYR A 11 -17.89 13.67 4.66
C TYR A 11 -17.51 13.31 3.23
N ALA A 12 -16.28 12.85 3.04
CA ALA A 12 -15.86 12.32 1.75
C ALA A 12 -16.61 11.01 1.47
N THR A 13 -16.94 10.76 0.21
CA THR A 13 -17.41 9.44 -0.19
C THR A 13 -16.27 8.44 -0.06
N LYS A 14 -16.62 7.15 -0.04
CA LYS A 14 -15.59 6.11 0.05
C LYS A 14 -14.65 6.14 -1.15
N GLN A 15 -15.17 6.46 -2.34
CA GLN A 15 -14.36 6.60 -3.56
C GLN A 15 -13.42 7.79 -3.46
N GLU A 16 -13.95 8.94 -3.07
CA GLU A 16 -13.15 10.15 -2.93
C GLU A 16 -12.04 9.96 -1.91
N TRP A 17 -12.36 9.32 -0.79
CA TRP A 17 -11.40 9.09 0.28
C TRP A 17 -10.27 8.16 -0.19
N SER A 18 -10.63 7.08 -0.92
CA SER A 18 -9.62 6.14 -1.42
C SER A 18 -8.70 6.80 -2.45
N CYS A 19 -9.25 7.62 -3.34
CA CYS A 19 -8.45 8.37 -4.31
C CYS A 19 -7.53 9.37 -3.59
N TYR A 20 -8.08 10.08 -2.61
CA TYR A 20 -7.29 11.04 -1.84
C TYR A 20 -6.11 10.37 -1.14
N ILE A 21 -6.37 9.23 -0.49
CA ILE A 21 -5.32 8.50 0.22
C ILE A 21 -4.25 8.02 -0.77
N ALA A 22 -4.65 7.43 -1.89
CA ALA A 22 -3.71 6.93 -2.88
C ALA A 22 -2.84 8.06 -3.45
N LEU A 23 -3.44 9.19 -3.78
CA LEU A 23 -2.70 10.34 -4.31
C LEU A 23 -1.77 10.95 -3.27
N THR A 24 -2.22 11.06 -2.04
CA THR A 24 -1.42 11.60 -0.95
C THR A 24 -0.20 10.71 -0.69
N LEU A 25 -0.40 9.41 -0.68
CA LEU A 25 0.68 8.46 -0.44
C LEU A 25 1.64 8.40 -1.63
N TYR A 26 1.11 8.51 -2.86
CA TYR A 26 1.96 8.61 -4.04
C TYR A 26 2.86 9.84 -3.95
N ALA A 27 2.29 11.00 -3.60
CA ALA A 27 3.06 12.23 -3.48
C ALA A 27 4.13 12.10 -2.39
N TRP A 28 3.80 11.49 -1.27
CA TRP A 28 4.75 11.25 -0.18
C TRP A 28 5.87 10.31 -0.62
N HIS A 29 5.53 9.23 -1.31
CA HIS A 29 6.47 8.22 -1.79
C HIS A 29 7.42 8.83 -2.83
N GLN A 30 6.89 9.67 -3.72
CA GLN A 30 7.65 10.28 -4.80
C GLN A 30 8.49 11.49 -4.36
N GLN A 31 8.18 12.08 -3.22
CA GLN A 31 8.82 13.31 -2.74
C GLN A 31 10.34 13.16 -2.72
N GLY A 32 11.02 14.11 -3.35
CA GLY A 32 12.48 14.13 -3.39
C GLY A 32 13.10 13.26 -4.48
N ASN A 33 12.30 12.54 -5.25
CA ASN A 33 12.78 11.66 -6.32
C ASN A 33 12.37 12.20 -7.69
N ASP A 34 13.22 12.01 -8.68
CA ASP A 34 12.94 12.41 -10.06
C ASP A 34 11.92 11.43 -10.67
N ILE A 35 10.77 11.95 -11.11
CA ILE A 35 9.73 11.13 -11.72
C ILE A 35 10.22 10.39 -12.96
N LYS A 36 11.14 10.98 -13.72
CA LYS A 36 11.62 10.36 -14.96
C LYS A 36 12.53 9.16 -14.71
N THR A 37 13.33 9.21 -13.64
CA THR A 37 14.32 8.17 -13.36
C THR A 37 13.98 7.31 -12.14
N GLN A 38 13.16 7.84 -11.23
CA GLN A 38 12.86 7.19 -9.95
C GLN A 38 11.36 7.24 -9.66
N CYS A 39 10.54 6.89 -10.66
CA CYS A 39 9.10 6.86 -10.48
C CYS A 39 8.71 5.76 -9.49
N VAL A 40 7.95 6.13 -8.47
CA VAL A 40 7.51 5.17 -7.45
C VAL A 40 6.25 4.42 -7.86
N HIS A 41 5.57 4.86 -8.92
CA HIS A 41 4.45 4.13 -9.49
C HIS A 41 4.94 3.16 -10.55
N THR A 42 4.46 1.93 -10.49
CA THR A 42 4.73 0.95 -11.54
C THR A 42 3.42 0.53 -12.20
N PHE A 43 3.46 0.36 -13.52
CA PHE A 43 2.31 -0.13 -14.27
C PHE A 43 2.21 -1.65 -14.23
N SER A 44 3.25 -2.33 -13.78
CA SER A 44 3.20 -3.77 -13.59
C SER A 44 2.32 -4.09 -12.37
N LYS A 45 1.82 -5.32 -12.34
CA LYS A 45 0.97 -5.77 -11.25
C LYS A 45 1.80 -5.95 -9.98
N ARG A 46 1.68 -4.99 -9.08
CA ARG A 46 2.39 -5.02 -7.79
C ARG A 46 1.48 -4.48 -6.72
N SER A 47 0.88 -5.39 -5.96
CA SER A 47 0.03 -5.04 -4.82
C SER A 47 0.89 -4.65 -3.63
N LEU A 48 0.23 -4.16 -2.57
CA LEU A 48 0.92 -3.84 -1.32
C LEU A 48 1.61 -5.09 -0.75
N GLY A 49 0.95 -6.24 -0.81
CA GLY A 49 1.56 -7.50 -0.34
C GLY A 49 2.83 -7.85 -1.10
N SER A 50 2.81 -7.71 -2.43
CA SER A 50 3.98 -7.95 -3.26
C SER A 50 5.12 -6.98 -2.94
N ALA A 51 4.79 -5.70 -2.72
CA ALA A 51 5.78 -4.69 -2.38
C ALA A 51 6.42 -4.99 -1.01
N LEU A 52 5.62 -5.41 -0.05
CA LEU A 52 6.12 -5.79 1.29
C LEU A 52 7.02 -7.00 1.23
N ARG A 53 6.74 -7.93 0.32
CA ARG A 53 7.62 -9.07 0.10
C ARG A 53 8.99 -8.62 -0.39
N LEU A 54 9.01 -7.70 -1.36
CA LEU A 54 10.28 -7.12 -1.84
C LEU A 54 11.01 -6.40 -0.72
N LEU A 55 10.29 -5.70 0.14
CA LEU A 55 10.87 -5.02 1.30
C LEU A 55 11.58 -6.03 2.21
N THR A 56 10.97 -7.18 2.43
CA THR A 56 11.55 -8.26 3.24
C THR A 56 12.87 -8.73 2.66
N TYR A 57 12.91 -8.96 1.34
CA TYR A 57 14.14 -9.41 0.69
C TYR A 57 15.26 -8.38 0.73
N LYS A 58 14.91 -7.10 0.56
CA LYS A 58 15.92 -6.04 0.55
C LYS A 58 16.47 -5.70 1.92
N SER A 59 15.76 -6.03 2.98
CA SER A 59 16.16 -5.67 4.35
C SER A 59 17.35 -6.43 4.86
N ASN A 60 17.68 -7.58 4.29
CA ASN A 60 18.85 -8.38 4.62
C ASN A 60 18.98 -8.73 6.12
N ASP A 61 17.85 -8.84 6.79
CA ASP A 61 17.74 -9.08 8.23
C ASP A 61 16.93 -10.34 8.44
N SER A 62 17.42 -11.24 9.28
CA SER A 62 16.74 -12.51 9.56
C SER A 62 15.35 -12.33 10.15
N ASN A 63 15.08 -11.19 10.81
CA ASN A 63 13.79 -10.89 11.42
C ASN A 63 12.92 -9.98 10.57
N ALA A 64 13.34 -9.65 9.34
CA ALA A 64 12.61 -8.72 8.48
C ALA A 64 11.23 -9.23 8.15
N GLU A 65 11.08 -10.52 7.83
CA GLU A 65 9.79 -11.10 7.49
C GLU A 65 8.80 -10.94 8.64
N GLU A 66 9.22 -11.24 9.84
CA GLU A 66 8.37 -11.13 11.03
C GLU A 66 7.93 -9.68 11.28
N ARG A 67 8.87 -8.74 11.15
CA ARG A 67 8.56 -7.32 11.37
C ARG A 67 7.61 -6.78 10.30
N VAL A 68 7.83 -7.12 9.04
CA VAL A 68 7.00 -6.67 7.93
C VAL A 68 5.60 -7.28 8.05
N LEU A 69 5.53 -8.57 8.36
CA LEU A 69 4.25 -9.26 8.55
C LEU A 69 3.45 -8.62 9.69
N LYS A 70 4.11 -8.26 10.77
CA LYS A 70 3.47 -7.60 11.90
C LYS A 70 2.88 -6.24 11.50
N LYS A 71 3.59 -5.47 10.68
CA LYS A 71 3.08 -4.20 10.19
C LYS A 71 1.85 -4.39 9.30
N MET A 72 1.85 -5.43 8.48
CA MET A 72 0.69 -5.76 7.66
C MET A 72 -0.50 -6.17 8.53
N GLN A 73 -0.27 -6.94 9.58
CA GLN A 73 -1.32 -7.33 10.51
C GLN A 73 -1.93 -6.12 11.22
N ILE A 74 -1.09 -5.18 11.63
CA ILE A 74 -1.55 -3.94 12.27
C ILE A 74 -2.43 -3.14 11.30
N LEU A 75 -2.02 -3.07 10.03
CA LEU A 75 -2.80 -2.38 9.01
C LEU A 75 -4.18 -3.04 8.82
N ILE A 76 -4.20 -4.35 8.67
CA ILE A 76 -5.43 -5.11 8.39
C ILE A 76 -6.40 -5.04 9.55
N THR A 77 -5.90 -4.96 10.77
CA THR A 77 -6.73 -4.95 11.99
C THR A 77 -7.05 -3.55 12.49
N SER A 78 -6.83 -2.52 11.67
CA SER A 78 -7.16 -1.14 12.02
C SER A 78 -8.66 -0.99 12.32
N ASN A 79 -8.98 -0.21 13.33
CA ASN A 79 -10.37 -0.04 13.80
C ASN A 79 -11.16 0.95 12.95
N ASP A 80 -10.49 1.93 12.37
CA ASP A 80 -11.14 2.92 11.51
C ASP A 80 -10.19 3.31 10.37
N MET A 81 -10.71 4.12 9.45
CA MET A 81 -9.93 4.45 8.24
C MET A 81 -8.84 5.49 8.50
N ASP A 82 -8.96 6.29 9.54
CA ASP A 82 -7.88 7.20 9.92
C ASP A 82 -6.68 6.41 10.44
N GLU A 83 -6.94 5.43 11.28
CA GLU A 83 -5.91 4.52 11.77
C GLU A 83 -5.28 3.73 10.61
N PHE A 84 -6.12 3.23 9.70
CA PHE A 84 -5.68 2.53 8.50
C PHE A 84 -4.72 3.41 7.68
N ALA A 85 -5.10 4.65 7.42
CA ALA A 85 -4.27 5.58 6.65
C ALA A 85 -2.95 5.86 7.33
N TYR A 86 -2.95 5.99 8.64
CA TYR A 86 -1.73 6.21 9.42
C TYR A 86 -0.76 5.04 9.28
N HIS A 87 -1.26 3.82 9.45
CA HIS A 87 -0.41 2.63 9.32
C HIS A 87 0.05 2.42 7.89
N LEU A 88 -0.81 2.71 6.91
CA LEU A 88 -0.45 2.61 5.51
C LEU A 88 0.68 3.59 5.17
N LYS A 89 0.61 4.82 5.67
CA LYS A 89 1.69 5.79 5.47
C LYS A 89 3.01 5.31 6.04
N ASN A 90 2.98 4.66 7.20
CA ASN A 90 4.19 4.09 7.79
C ASN A 90 4.79 3.02 6.89
N ILE A 91 3.96 2.18 6.29
CA ILE A 91 4.40 1.16 5.35
C ILE A 91 5.00 1.80 4.10
N ILE A 92 4.33 2.81 3.54
CA ILE A 92 4.84 3.52 2.35
C ILE A 92 6.19 4.17 2.65
N THR A 93 6.38 4.68 3.87
CA THR A 93 7.66 5.26 4.29
C THR A 93 8.79 4.22 4.21
N LEU A 94 8.51 2.99 4.59
CA LEU A 94 9.48 1.91 4.47
C LEU A 94 9.77 1.57 3.00
N LEU A 95 8.74 1.53 2.16
CA LEU A 95 8.94 1.30 0.72
C LEU A 95 9.78 2.40 0.10
N ARG A 96 9.55 3.64 0.52
CA ARG A 96 10.32 4.80 0.07
C ARG A 96 11.80 4.65 0.45
N SER A 97 12.08 4.22 1.66
CA SER A 97 13.46 4.07 2.14
C SER A 97 14.25 3.02 1.37
N GLU A 98 13.58 2.02 0.81
CA GLU A 98 14.22 0.94 0.05
C GLU A 98 14.01 1.09 -1.46
N ALA A 99 13.47 2.21 -1.91
CA ALA A 99 13.24 2.52 -3.33
C ALA A 99 12.37 1.45 -4.02
N ILE A 100 11.34 0.97 -3.33
CA ILE A 100 10.41 -0.01 -3.87
C ILE A 100 9.18 0.72 -4.43
N SER A 101 8.87 0.49 -5.70
CA SER A 101 7.70 1.07 -6.35
C SER A 101 6.45 0.25 -6.06
N LEU A 102 5.28 0.87 -6.28
CA LEU A 102 3.98 0.27 -5.99
C LEU A 102 3.02 0.63 -7.13
N ASN A 103 2.08 -0.24 -7.43
CA ASN A 103 1.01 0.11 -8.36
C ASN A 103 -0.07 0.87 -7.60
N TYR A 104 -0.09 2.19 -7.76
CA TYR A 104 -0.99 3.06 -7.01
C TYR A 104 -2.43 3.00 -7.50
N ALA A 105 -2.66 2.61 -8.75
CA ALA A 105 -4.01 2.36 -9.23
C ALA A 105 -4.61 1.13 -8.53
N GLU A 106 -3.83 0.07 -8.40
CA GLU A 106 -4.24 -1.12 -7.65
C GLU A 106 -4.44 -0.80 -6.17
N LEU A 107 -3.57 0.02 -5.59
CA LEU A 107 -3.72 0.44 -4.20
C LEU A 107 -5.02 1.21 -3.98
N ALA A 108 -5.37 2.13 -4.89
CA ALA A 108 -6.61 2.88 -4.78
C ALA A 108 -7.83 1.94 -4.78
N GLU A 109 -7.82 0.94 -5.65
CA GLU A 109 -8.89 -0.06 -5.71
C GLU A 109 -8.97 -0.85 -4.41
N ASP A 110 -7.83 -1.25 -3.88
CA ASP A 110 -7.76 -2.03 -2.64
C ASP A 110 -8.21 -1.21 -1.44
N VAL A 111 -7.83 0.06 -1.37
CA VAL A 111 -8.27 0.96 -0.28
C VAL A 111 -9.78 1.17 -0.35
N TYR A 112 -10.31 1.33 -1.56
CA TYR A 112 -11.75 1.45 -1.73
C TYR A 112 -12.48 0.20 -1.24
N ALA A 113 -12.02 -0.98 -1.68
CA ALA A 113 -12.62 -2.26 -1.29
C ALA A 113 -12.48 -2.53 0.21
N PHE A 114 -11.39 -2.09 0.81
CA PHE A 114 -11.13 -2.30 2.23
C PHE A 114 -12.15 -1.61 3.14
N GLN A 115 -12.82 -0.58 2.65
CA GLN A 115 -13.82 0.16 3.41
C GLN A 115 -15.15 -0.60 3.58
N PHE A 116 -15.33 -1.71 2.88
CA PHE A 116 -16.53 -2.54 2.97
C PHE A 116 -16.18 -3.85 3.67
N GLU A 117 -16.98 -4.25 4.66
CA GLU A 117 -16.69 -5.45 5.43
C GLU A 117 -16.56 -6.71 4.58
N GLU A 118 -17.41 -6.85 3.57
CA GLU A 118 -17.38 -8.03 2.69
C GLU A 118 -16.08 -8.09 1.87
N SER A 119 -15.64 -6.95 1.37
CA SER A 119 -14.44 -6.86 0.54
C SER A 119 -13.16 -6.78 1.35
N LYS A 120 -13.24 -6.32 2.60
CA LYS A 120 -12.09 -6.18 3.48
C LYS A 120 -11.35 -7.51 3.65
N LYS A 121 -12.09 -8.59 3.85
CA LYS A 121 -11.49 -9.92 3.98
C LYS A 121 -10.80 -10.35 2.70
N ARG A 122 -11.40 -10.06 1.55
CA ARG A 122 -10.83 -10.39 0.25
C ARG A 122 -9.52 -9.64 0.01
N VAL A 123 -9.48 -8.36 0.33
CA VAL A 123 -8.26 -7.55 0.17
C VAL A 123 -7.17 -8.04 1.11
N SER A 124 -7.53 -8.31 2.37
CA SER A 124 -6.57 -8.82 3.35
C SER A 124 -5.97 -10.15 2.92
N LEU A 125 -6.80 -11.05 2.40
CA LEU A 125 -6.34 -12.33 1.90
C LEU A 125 -5.44 -12.16 0.68
N LYS A 126 -5.81 -11.28 -0.24
CA LYS A 126 -5.01 -10.96 -1.42
C LYS A 126 -3.61 -10.49 -1.02
N TRP A 127 -3.52 -9.56 -0.09
CA TRP A 127 -2.24 -9.04 0.37
C TRP A 127 -1.39 -10.12 1.02
N GLY A 128 -2.03 -10.98 1.85
CA GLY A 128 -1.34 -12.10 2.47
C GLY A 128 -0.82 -13.11 1.45
N GLN A 129 -1.65 -13.46 0.48
CA GLN A 129 -1.26 -14.37 -0.59
C GLN A 129 -0.12 -13.81 -1.43
N ASP A 130 -0.18 -12.53 -1.77
CA ASP A 130 0.88 -11.88 -2.55
C ASP A 130 2.19 -11.80 -1.76
N PHE A 131 2.09 -11.59 -0.45
CA PHE A 131 3.26 -11.57 0.42
C PHE A 131 3.95 -12.94 0.49
N TYR A 132 3.16 -14.01 0.54
CA TYR A 132 3.70 -15.37 0.66
C TYR A 132 3.91 -16.07 -0.68
N ARG A 133 3.54 -15.45 -1.78
CA ARG A 133 3.68 -16.08 -3.10
C ARG A 133 5.15 -16.33 -3.39
N GLU A 134 5.50 -17.59 -3.61
CA GLU A 134 6.82 -17.92 -4.09
C GLU A 134 7.00 -17.37 -5.49
N ASN A 135 8.15 -16.74 -5.70
CA ASN A 135 8.39 -15.97 -6.90
C ASN A 135 8.92 -16.79 -8.03
N LYS A 136 8.07 -17.64 -8.62
CA LYS A 136 8.41 -18.26 -9.89
C LYS A 136 8.48 -17.22 -11.00
N GLU A 137 7.66 -16.18 -10.90
CA GLU A 137 7.66 -15.09 -11.87
C GLU A 137 8.86 -14.18 -11.72
N ASP A 138 9.25 -13.87 -10.49
CA ASP A 138 10.45 -13.06 -10.24
C ASP A 138 11.71 -13.80 -10.66
N ASN A 139 11.73 -15.12 -10.49
CA ASN A 139 12.84 -15.93 -10.92
C ASN A 139 12.95 -16.02 -12.44
N LYS A 140 11.83 -15.82 -13.16
CA LYS A 140 11.81 -15.76 -14.62
C LYS A 140 12.22 -14.40 -15.15
N ASP A 141 12.00 -13.35 -14.37
CA ASP A 141 12.32 -11.98 -14.75
C ASP A 141 13.76 -11.61 -14.45
N GLU A 142 14.45 -12.48 -13.77
CA GLU A 142 15.89 -12.36 -13.57
C GLU A 142 16.64 -12.98 -14.78
#